data_b6e49efa096578e6ba8c934bf435ab64
#
_entry.id   b6e49efa096578e6ba8c934bf435ab64
#
_cell.length_a   1.000
_cell.length_b   1.000
_cell.length_c   1.000
_cell.angle_alpha   90.00
_cell.angle_beta   90.00
_cell.angle_gamma   90.00
#
_symmetry.space_group_name_H-M   'P 1'
#
loop_
_entity.id
_entity.type
_entity.pdbx_description
1 polymer ?
#
loop_
_entity_poly.entity_id
_entity_poly.type
_entity_poly.pdbx_seq_one_letter_code
_entity_poly.pdbx_strand_id
1 'polypeptide(L)'
;MNIAFLSSSNPNDQNNWSGTLYSLYTSLQKKHRVIWVGETVFAEVWEFHKANFKNNETFFPENYALLFGKLFSDLLKKECYDVIICRDYFFAAYLVSDIPLIYIGDTTFHLFNQYMNWQDKSLTKLAEQLESLAIQKVDKIIYCSEWAKQSAMQDYNADAE
;
A
#
# COMPACT_ATOMS: atom_id res chain seq x y z
N MET A 1 -2.44 -20.81 5.35
CA MET A 1 -1.77 -20.04 4.30
C MET A 1 -0.62 -19.25 4.89
N ASN A 2 0.41 -19.00 4.09
CA ASN A 2 1.49 -18.06 4.40
C ASN A 2 1.16 -16.73 3.73
N ILE A 3 0.97 -15.69 4.51
CA ILE A 3 0.55 -14.37 4.03
C ILE A 3 1.73 -13.40 4.17
N ALA A 4 2.12 -12.77 3.06
CA ALA A 4 2.98 -11.60 3.11
C ALA A 4 2.14 -10.36 3.36
N PHE A 5 2.40 -9.64 4.44
CA PHE A 5 1.65 -8.43 4.79
C PHE A 5 2.54 -7.21 4.54
N LEU A 6 2.13 -6.35 3.60
CA LEU A 6 2.85 -5.14 3.21
C LEU A 6 2.14 -3.90 3.77
N SER A 7 2.83 -3.20 4.65
CA SER A 7 2.33 -1.94 5.25
C SER A 7 3.48 -1.02 5.59
N SER A 8 3.30 0.27 5.32
CA SER A 8 4.23 1.34 5.70
C SER A 8 4.23 1.63 7.21
N SER A 9 3.20 1.15 7.90
CA SER A 9 3.05 1.32 9.34
C SER A 9 3.17 -0.04 10.03
N ASN A 10 3.72 -0.04 11.25
CA ASN A 10 3.84 -1.25 12.06
C ASN A 10 2.44 -1.82 12.38
N PRO A 11 2.09 -3.02 11.88
CA PRO A 11 0.78 -3.60 12.12
C PRO A 11 0.58 -4.12 13.57
N ASN A 12 1.64 -4.17 14.38
CA ASN A 12 1.55 -4.48 15.80
C ASN A 12 1.28 -3.26 16.68
N ASP A 13 1.32 -2.05 16.13
CA ASP A 13 1.00 -0.83 16.86
C ASP A 13 -0.50 -0.51 16.75
N GLN A 14 -1.19 -0.53 17.90
CA GLN A 14 -2.63 -0.28 18.00
C GLN A 14 -3.02 1.16 17.64
N ASN A 15 -2.08 2.09 17.60
CA ASN A 15 -2.35 3.49 17.24
C ASN A 15 -2.36 3.71 15.72
N ASN A 16 -1.75 2.80 14.95
CA ASN A 16 -1.72 2.92 13.51
C ASN A 16 -3.09 2.67 12.88
N TRP A 17 -3.48 3.58 11.98
CA TRP A 17 -4.74 3.53 11.25
C TRP A 17 -5.95 3.32 12.18
N SER A 18 -5.96 4.06 13.29
CA SER A 18 -7.02 3.98 14.31
C SER A 18 -7.29 2.57 14.83
N GLY A 19 -6.26 1.73 14.90
CA GLY A 19 -6.35 0.35 15.36
C GLY A 19 -6.84 -0.66 14.31
N THR A 20 -7.30 -0.22 13.15
CA THR A 20 -7.81 -1.10 12.08
C THR A 20 -6.73 -2.01 11.55
N LEU A 21 -5.51 -1.48 11.34
CA LEU A 21 -4.36 -2.24 10.85
C LEU A 21 -4.00 -3.38 11.83
N TYR A 22 -3.92 -3.06 13.11
CA TYR A 22 -3.68 -4.03 14.18
C TYR A 22 -4.75 -5.12 14.23
N SER A 23 -6.02 -4.72 14.19
CA SER A 23 -7.15 -5.64 14.22
C SER A 23 -7.17 -6.59 13.02
N LEU A 24 -6.89 -6.08 11.83
CA LEU A 24 -6.77 -6.87 10.61
C LEU A 24 -5.62 -7.88 10.73
N TYR A 25 -4.42 -7.39 11.03
CA TYR A 25 -3.21 -8.21 11.11
C TYR A 25 -3.35 -9.33 12.14
N THR A 26 -3.77 -9.00 13.38
CA THR A 26 -3.95 -9.98 14.45
C THR A 26 -5.10 -10.97 14.20
N SER A 27 -6.15 -10.55 13.48
CA SER A 27 -7.25 -11.45 13.09
C SER A 27 -6.79 -12.46 12.04
N LEU A 28 -5.97 -12.08 11.09
CA LEU A 28 -5.37 -12.98 10.11
C LEU A 28 -4.42 -13.98 10.81
N GLN A 29 -3.63 -13.54 11.79
CA GLN A 29 -2.71 -14.40 12.54
C GLN A 29 -3.40 -15.51 13.33
N LYS A 30 -4.68 -15.37 13.66
CA LYS A 30 -5.45 -16.45 14.36
C LYS A 30 -5.58 -17.74 13.53
N LYS A 31 -5.49 -17.64 12.20
CA LYS A 31 -5.73 -18.75 11.27
C LYS A 31 -4.62 -18.99 10.26
N HIS A 32 -3.70 -18.04 10.12
CA HIS A 32 -2.69 -18.06 9.08
C HIS A 32 -1.31 -17.67 9.64
N ARG A 33 -0.25 -18.10 8.98
CA ARG A 33 1.09 -17.54 9.21
C ARG A 33 1.16 -16.20 8.46
N VAL A 34 1.20 -15.10 9.19
CA VAL A 34 1.27 -13.76 8.60
C VAL A 34 2.62 -13.14 8.94
N ILE A 35 3.34 -12.67 7.93
CA ILE A 35 4.64 -12.05 8.07
C ILE A 35 4.53 -10.61 7.59
N TRP A 36 4.83 -9.65 8.48
CA TRP A 36 4.98 -8.25 8.07
C TRP A 36 6.34 -8.07 7.40
N VAL A 37 6.30 -7.84 6.08
CA VAL A 37 7.49 -7.72 5.24
C VAL A 37 8.00 -6.27 5.18
N GLY A 38 7.20 -5.33 5.65
CA GLY A 38 7.47 -3.89 5.51
C GLY A 38 8.60 -3.32 6.36
N GLU A 39 8.96 -3.95 7.49
CA GLU A 39 9.84 -3.35 8.48
C GLU A 39 11.25 -3.06 7.93
N THR A 40 11.88 -4.04 7.31
CA THR A 40 13.25 -3.90 6.78
C THR A 40 13.30 -2.95 5.59
N VAL A 41 12.32 -3.07 4.68
CA VAL A 41 12.24 -2.21 3.49
C VAL A 41 11.99 -0.76 3.87
N PHE A 42 11.11 -0.52 4.84
CA PHE A 42 10.81 0.83 5.29
C PHE A 42 12.03 1.50 5.91
N ALA A 43 12.82 0.77 6.70
CA ALA A 43 14.04 1.29 7.28
C ALA A 43 15.07 1.70 6.21
N GLU A 44 15.31 0.84 5.20
CA GLU A 44 16.24 1.14 4.11
C GLU A 44 15.81 2.37 3.29
N VAL A 45 14.51 2.47 2.96
CA VAL A 45 13.99 3.62 2.22
C VAL A 45 14.00 4.89 3.06
N TRP A 46 13.73 4.79 4.36
CA TRP A 46 13.80 5.93 5.26
C TRP A 46 15.24 6.48 5.41
N GLU A 47 16.23 5.60 5.51
CA GLU A 47 17.64 6.02 5.52
C GLU A 47 18.06 6.64 4.18
N PHE A 48 17.60 6.09 3.04
CA PHE A 48 17.80 6.70 1.73
C PHE A 48 17.14 8.07 1.65
N HIS A 49 15.93 8.22 2.16
CA HIS A 49 15.22 9.51 2.23
C HIS A 49 16.02 10.54 3.04
N LYS A 50 16.43 10.22 4.25
CA LYS A 50 17.23 11.10 5.09
C LYS A 50 18.54 11.54 4.43
N ALA A 51 19.19 10.65 3.69
CA ALA A 51 20.45 10.94 3.01
C ALA A 51 20.28 11.89 1.82
N ASN A 52 19.14 11.83 1.13
CA ASN A 52 18.93 12.54 -0.14
C ASN A 52 18.03 13.78 -0.03
N PHE A 53 17.23 13.90 1.03
CA PHE A 53 16.25 14.98 1.20
C PHE A 53 16.45 15.71 2.53
N LYS A 54 17.09 16.86 2.47
CA LYS A 54 17.40 17.70 3.64
C LYS A 54 16.22 18.55 4.14
N ASN A 55 15.11 18.64 3.43
CA ASN A 55 13.97 19.49 3.76
C ASN A 55 12.63 18.76 3.58
N ASN A 56 11.94 18.55 4.66
CA ASN A 56 10.48 18.44 4.95
C ASN A 56 9.46 18.12 3.83
N GLU A 57 9.83 17.57 2.70
CA GLU A 57 8.85 17.14 1.71
C GLU A 57 8.34 15.76 2.09
N THR A 58 7.14 15.74 2.63
CA THR A 58 6.48 14.60 3.26
C THR A 58 5.87 13.61 2.27
N PHE A 59 6.15 13.73 0.98
CA PHE A 59 5.55 12.87 -0.03
C PHE A 59 6.59 11.94 -0.68
N PHE A 60 6.16 10.71 -0.98
CA PHE A 60 7.01 9.73 -1.66
C PHE A 60 7.01 10.00 -3.17
N PRO A 61 8.08 10.55 -3.75
CA PRO A 61 8.18 10.72 -5.19
C PRO A 61 8.12 9.36 -5.90
N GLU A 62 7.81 9.36 -7.20
CA GLU A 62 7.70 8.14 -8.01
C GLU A 62 8.90 7.20 -7.84
N ASN A 63 10.10 7.77 -7.71
CA ASN A 63 11.33 7.01 -7.45
C ASN A 63 11.27 6.13 -6.20
N TYR A 64 10.53 6.54 -5.17
CA TYR A 64 10.33 5.72 -3.97
C TYR A 64 9.38 4.57 -4.23
N ALA A 65 8.30 4.79 -4.96
CA ALA A 65 7.38 3.71 -5.33
C ALA A 65 8.10 2.65 -6.18
N LEU A 66 8.96 3.06 -7.10
CA LEU A 66 9.83 2.17 -7.88
C LEU A 66 10.81 1.40 -6.99
N LEU A 67 11.47 2.09 -6.05
CA LEU A 67 12.40 1.47 -5.11
C LEU A 67 11.69 0.46 -4.20
N PHE A 68 10.54 0.82 -3.63
CA PHE A 68 9.72 -0.09 -2.83
C PHE A 68 9.27 -1.30 -3.65
N GLY A 69 8.77 -1.08 -4.87
CA GLY A 69 8.37 -2.16 -5.76
C GLY A 69 9.49 -3.17 -5.97
N LYS A 70 10.71 -2.70 -6.24
CA LYS A 70 11.88 -3.56 -6.41
C LYS A 70 12.25 -4.30 -5.13
N LEU A 71 12.38 -3.60 -4.01
CA LEU A 71 12.78 -4.19 -2.72
C LEU A 71 11.79 -5.26 -2.26
N PHE A 72 10.48 -4.97 -2.34
CA PHE A 72 9.46 -5.97 -1.99
C PHE A 72 9.47 -7.15 -2.95
N SER A 73 9.62 -6.92 -4.25
CA SER A 73 9.71 -8.01 -5.24
C SER A 73 10.87 -8.94 -4.95
N ASP A 74 12.01 -8.42 -4.50
CA ASP A 74 13.18 -9.23 -4.14
C ASP A 74 13.02 -9.93 -2.78
N LEU A 75 12.35 -9.30 -1.81
CA LEU A 75 12.06 -9.91 -0.52
C LEU A 75 11.04 -11.05 -0.62
N LEU A 76 10.01 -10.87 -1.43
CA LEU A 76 8.97 -11.88 -1.63
C LEU A 76 9.49 -13.17 -2.27
N LYS A 77 10.60 -13.12 -2.99
CA LYS A 77 11.27 -14.33 -3.57
C LYS A 77 12.00 -15.16 -2.53
N LYS A 78 12.27 -14.62 -1.34
CA LYS A 78 13.06 -15.30 -0.30
C LYS A 78 12.27 -16.34 0.49
N GLU A 79 10.94 -16.25 0.49
CA GLU A 79 10.04 -17.15 1.18
C GLU A 79 8.84 -17.52 0.28
N CYS A 80 8.21 -18.67 0.58
CA CYS A 80 6.99 -19.07 -0.13
C CYS A 80 5.76 -18.46 0.53
N TYR A 81 5.07 -17.60 -0.17
CA TYR A 81 3.80 -17.01 0.23
C TYR A 81 2.68 -17.49 -0.68
N ASP A 82 1.49 -17.67 -0.11
CA ASP A 82 0.27 -18.05 -0.84
C ASP A 82 -0.49 -16.81 -1.35
N VAL A 83 -0.34 -15.68 -0.65
CA VAL A 83 -1.01 -14.41 -0.99
C VAL A 83 -0.25 -13.22 -0.38
N ILE A 84 -0.32 -12.10 -1.08
CA ILE A 84 0.16 -10.80 -0.59
C ILE A 84 -1.06 -9.96 -0.20
N ILE A 85 -1.05 -9.40 1.00
CA ILE A 85 -1.99 -8.36 1.44
C ILE A 85 -1.23 -7.05 1.54
N CYS A 86 -1.62 -6.07 0.75
CA CYS A 86 -0.98 -4.76 0.67
C CYS A 86 -1.96 -3.67 1.09
N ARG A 87 -1.56 -2.83 2.03
CA ARG A 87 -2.36 -1.70 2.49
C ARG A 87 -2.05 -0.42 1.71
N ASP A 88 -0.85 -0.28 1.21
CA ASP A 88 -0.35 0.97 0.64
C ASP A 88 -0.22 0.87 -0.89
N TYR A 89 -1.00 1.67 -1.64
CA TYR A 89 -1.03 1.64 -3.10
C TYR A 89 0.35 1.89 -3.73
N PHE A 90 1.18 2.73 -3.12
CA PHE A 90 2.51 3.01 -3.64
C PHE A 90 3.48 1.82 -3.54
N PHE A 91 3.23 0.84 -2.66
CA PHE A 91 3.94 -0.43 -2.66
C PHE A 91 3.45 -1.34 -3.79
N ALA A 92 2.14 -1.38 -4.01
CA ALA A 92 1.54 -2.23 -5.02
C ALA A 92 1.83 -1.77 -6.44
N ALA A 93 1.93 -0.46 -6.69
CA ALA A 93 2.03 0.14 -8.02
C ALA A 93 3.14 -0.48 -8.90
N TYR A 94 4.32 -0.70 -8.35
CA TYR A 94 5.48 -1.26 -9.07
C TYR A 94 5.93 -2.63 -8.57
N LEU A 95 5.15 -3.29 -7.73
CA LEU A 95 5.45 -4.63 -7.26
C LEU A 95 5.44 -5.63 -8.42
N VAL A 96 6.45 -6.48 -8.54
CA VAL A 96 6.51 -7.57 -9.51
C VAL A 96 6.50 -8.89 -8.77
N SER A 97 5.40 -9.63 -8.90
CA SER A 97 5.19 -10.91 -8.23
C SER A 97 4.16 -11.74 -8.99
N ASP A 98 4.33 -13.07 -8.99
CA ASP A 98 3.33 -14.03 -9.47
C ASP A 98 2.39 -14.50 -8.33
N ILE A 99 2.61 -14.00 -7.11
CA ILE A 99 1.78 -14.31 -5.94
C ILE A 99 0.54 -13.42 -5.99
N PRO A 100 -0.67 -13.99 -5.79
CA PRO A 100 -1.90 -13.19 -5.76
C PRO A 100 -1.80 -12.00 -4.80
N LEU A 101 -2.17 -10.82 -5.28
CA LEU A 101 -2.04 -9.54 -4.58
C LEU A 101 -3.41 -8.95 -4.26
N ILE A 102 -3.69 -8.76 -2.98
CA ILE A 102 -4.91 -8.13 -2.47
C ILE A 102 -4.55 -6.74 -1.92
N TYR A 103 -5.20 -5.70 -2.45
CA TYR A 103 -5.11 -4.35 -1.89
C TYR A 103 -6.26 -4.09 -0.93
N ILE A 104 -5.95 -3.51 0.24
CA ILE A 104 -6.96 -3.13 1.24
C ILE A 104 -6.84 -1.63 1.52
N GLY A 105 -7.91 -0.89 1.22
CA GLY A 105 -8.01 0.54 1.44
C GLY A 105 -9.24 0.94 2.25
N ASP A 106 -9.19 2.09 2.91
CA ASP A 106 -10.32 2.73 3.57
C ASP A 106 -11.02 3.74 2.63
N THR A 107 -10.24 4.39 1.78
CA THR A 107 -10.71 5.34 0.77
C THR A 107 -9.76 5.33 -0.42
N THR A 108 -10.21 5.87 -1.55
CA THR A 108 -9.32 6.19 -2.67
C THR A 108 -8.58 7.49 -2.39
N PHE A 109 -7.43 7.69 -3.03
CA PHE A 109 -6.71 8.96 -2.93
C PHE A 109 -7.53 10.13 -3.50
N HIS A 110 -8.31 9.90 -4.55
CA HIS A 110 -9.21 10.89 -5.12
C HIS A 110 -10.18 11.47 -4.05
N LEU A 111 -10.89 10.59 -3.36
CA LEU A 111 -11.81 10.99 -2.27
C LEU A 111 -11.09 11.63 -1.09
N PHE A 112 -9.95 11.06 -0.71
CA PHE A 112 -9.10 11.61 0.35
C PHE A 112 -8.67 13.03 0.01
N ASN A 113 -8.23 13.27 -1.23
CA ASN A 113 -7.80 14.59 -1.68
C ASN A 113 -8.95 15.59 -1.76
N GLN A 114 -10.16 15.17 -2.15
CA GLN A 114 -11.36 16.02 -2.10
C GLN A 114 -11.63 16.51 -0.66
N TYR A 115 -11.46 15.63 0.32
CA TYR A 115 -11.66 15.97 1.73
C TYR A 115 -10.54 16.86 2.28
N MET A 116 -9.27 16.52 2.02
CA MET A 116 -8.10 17.22 2.55
C MET A 116 -7.75 18.50 1.78
N ASN A 117 -8.22 18.62 0.54
CA ASN A 117 -7.98 19.76 -0.34
C ASN A 117 -6.48 20.12 -0.47
N TRP A 118 -5.66 19.14 -0.80
CA TRP A 118 -4.23 19.35 -0.97
C TRP A 118 -3.93 20.29 -2.14
N GLN A 119 -3.09 21.27 -1.89
CA GLN A 119 -2.83 22.36 -2.84
C GLN A 119 -1.73 22.01 -3.87
N ASP A 120 -0.86 21.05 -3.55
CA ASP A 120 0.20 20.64 -4.48
C ASP A 120 -0.37 19.70 -5.57
N LYS A 121 -0.62 20.32 -6.73
CA LYS A 121 -1.20 19.60 -7.87
C LYS A 121 -0.27 18.54 -8.46
N SER A 122 1.06 18.71 -8.32
CA SER A 122 2.03 17.76 -8.86
C SER A 122 2.05 16.48 -8.04
N LEU A 123 2.04 16.61 -6.72
CA LEU A 123 1.96 15.49 -5.78
C LEU A 123 0.61 14.78 -5.85
N THR A 124 -0.48 15.55 -5.95
CA THR A 124 -1.82 15.00 -6.13
C THR A 124 -1.90 14.13 -7.39
N LYS A 125 -1.43 14.64 -8.51
CA LYS A 125 -1.42 13.90 -9.78
C LYS A 125 -0.59 12.62 -9.68
N LEU A 126 0.58 12.68 -9.07
CA LEU A 126 1.43 11.52 -8.87
C LEU A 126 0.76 10.46 -7.99
N ALA A 127 0.14 10.86 -6.89
CA ALA A 127 -0.56 9.94 -5.99
C ALA A 127 -1.74 9.24 -6.69
N GLU A 128 -2.54 9.99 -7.46
CA GLU A 128 -3.62 9.41 -8.29
C GLU A 128 -3.07 8.44 -9.35
N GLN A 129 -1.96 8.77 -10.00
CA GLN A 129 -1.32 7.85 -10.95
C GLN A 129 -0.82 6.57 -10.29
N LEU A 130 -0.18 6.66 -9.13
CA LEU A 130 0.31 5.49 -8.40
C LEU A 130 -0.85 4.60 -7.90
N GLU A 131 -1.92 5.20 -7.40
CA GLU A 131 -3.09 4.43 -7.00
C GLU A 131 -3.78 3.77 -8.20
N SER A 132 -3.91 4.48 -9.32
CA SER A 132 -4.42 3.90 -10.57
C SER A 132 -3.60 2.69 -11.02
N LEU A 133 -2.27 2.79 -11.02
CA LEU A 133 -1.40 1.66 -11.34
C LEU A 133 -1.59 0.49 -10.37
N ALA A 134 -1.72 0.75 -9.09
CA ALA A 134 -1.95 -0.28 -8.08
C ALA A 134 -3.30 -0.99 -8.33
N ILE A 135 -4.38 -0.23 -8.51
CA ILE A 135 -5.73 -0.75 -8.73
C ILE A 135 -5.79 -1.64 -9.98
N GLN A 136 -5.15 -1.24 -11.07
CA GLN A 136 -5.12 -2.02 -12.31
C GLN A 136 -4.28 -3.28 -12.23
N LYS A 137 -3.42 -3.39 -11.23
CA LYS A 137 -2.46 -4.48 -11.10
C LYS A 137 -2.88 -5.57 -10.13
N VAL A 138 -3.61 -5.22 -9.08
CA VAL A 138 -3.96 -6.14 -8.01
C VAL A 138 -5.05 -7.12 -8.46
N ASP A 139 -5.00 -8.34 -7.93
CA ASP A 139 -6.00 -9.37 -8.25
C ASP A 139 -7.34 -9.12 -7.55
N LYS A 140 -7.31 -8.44 -6.41
CA LYS A 140 -8.50 -8.10 -5.63
C LYS A 140 -8.32 -6.83 -4.85
N ILE A 141 -9.40 -6.05 -4.73
CA ILE A 141 -9.46 -4.85 -3.90
C ILE A 141 -10.55 -5.01 -2.85
N ILE A 142 -10.23 -4.61 -1.62
CA ILE A 142 -11.19 -4.58 -0.52
C ILE A 142 -11.23 -3.17 0.04
N TYR A 143 -12.38 -2.52 -0.06
CA TYR A 143 -12.64 -1.23 0.59
C TYR A 143 -13.59 -1.40 1.77
N CYS A 144 -13.43 -0.55 2.78
CA CYS A 144 -14.27 -0.55 3.98
C CYS A 144 -15.67 0.00 3.74
N SER A 145 -15.94 0.65 2.61
CA SER A 145 -17.22 1.29 2.29
C SER A 145 -17.59 1.21 0.83
N GLU A 146 -18.89 1.20 0.56
CA GLU A 146 -19.42 1.27 -0.80
C GLU A 146 -19.03 2.60 -1.50
N TRP A 147 -18.92 3.67 -0.73
CA TRP A 147 -18.45 4.98 -1.22
C TRP A 147 -17.03 4.91 -1.81
N ALA A 148 -16.10 4.27 -1.12
CA ALA A 148 -14.74 4.09 -1.60
C ALA A 148 -14.68 3.13 -2.80
N LYS A 149 -15.47 2.05 -2.78
CA LYS A 149 -15.61 1.12 -3.91
C LYS A 149 -16.11 1.84 -5.16
N GLN A 150 -17.14 2.66 -5.03
CA GLN A 150 -17.69 3.41 -6.17
C GLN A 150 -16.67 4.38 -6.76
N SER A 151 -15.89 5.07 -5.94
CA SER A 151 -14.80 5.91 -6.43
C SER A 151 -13.73 5.10 -7.17
N ALA A 152 -13.33 3.93 -6.64
CA ALA A 152 -12.39 3.07 -7.34
C ALA A 152 -12.90 2.67 -8.74
N MET A 153 -14.17 2.36 -8.87
CA MET A 153 -14.79 2.02 -10.16
C MET A 153 -14.91 3.23 -11.09
N GLN A 154 -15.32 4.39 -10.59
CA GLN A 154 -15.62 5.58 -11.40
C GLN A 154 -14.38 6.37 -11.76
N ASP A 155 -13.44 6.54 -10.81
CA ASP A 155 -12.29 7.41 -10.93
C ASP A 155 -11.03 6.67 -11.41
N TYR A 156 -10.96 5.34 -11.16
CA TYR A 156 -9.79 4.51 -11.47
C TYR A 156 -10.10 3.30 -12.37
N ASN A 157 -11.35 3.14 -12.83
CA ASN A 157 -11.80 2.02 -13.66
C ASN A 157 -11.52 0.64 -13.01
N ALA A 158 -11.69 0.52 -11.70
CA ALA A 158 -11.62 -0.76 -11.03
C ALA A 158 -12.78 -1.67 -11.44
N ASP A 159 -12.52 -2.97 -11.54
CA ASP A 159 -13.57 -3.95 -11.80
C ASP A 159 -14.53 -4.06 -10.61
N ALA A 160 -15.80 -4.35 -10.89
CA ALA A 160 -16.87 -4.41 -9.90
C ALA A 160 -16.89 -5.70 -9.05
N GLU A 161 -16.07 -6.71 -9.40
CA GLU A 161 -16.06 -8.05 -8.80
C GLU A 161 -15.31 -8.13 -7.46
#